data_94cb9afa3f7d2e442f35434d997de906
#
_entry.id   94cb9afa3f7d2e442f35434d997de906
#
_cell.length_a   1.000
_cell.length_b   1.000
_cell.length_c   1.000
_cell.angle_alpha   90.00
_cell.angle_beta   90.00
_cell.angle_gamma   90.00
#
_symmetry.space_group_name_H-M   'P 1'
#
loop_
_entity.id
_entity.type
_entity.pdbx_description
1 polymer ?
#
loop_
_entity_poly.entity_id
_entity_poly.type
_entity_poly.pdbx_seq_one_letter_code
_entity_poly.pdbx_strand_id
1 'polypeptide(L)' 'MYQRWESSTRYYVIHVDVDLLGDLTLRRVWGGLGSPRGNQKTECLTPGQVEARVEQLAKQRRRRGYVRIM' A
#
# COMPACT_ATOMS: atom_id res chain seq x y z
N MET A 1 -8.03 3.55 5.66
CA MET A 1 -6.63 3.97 5.83
C MET A 1 -5.96 4.00 4.47
N TYR A 2 -5.22 5.04 4.19
CA TYR A 2 -4.56 5.26 2.91
C TYR A 2 -3.17 5.84 3.14
N GLN A 3 -2.18 5.25 2.48
CA GLN A 3 -0.83 5.79 2.46
C GLN A 3 -0.33 5.81 1.02
N ARG A 4 0.31 6.90 0.63
CA ARG A 4 1.00 7.00 -0.65
C ARG A 4 2.49 7.27 -0.41
N TRP A 5 3.31 6.49 -1.08
CA TRP A 5 4.76 6.55 -1.03
C TRP A 5 5.29 6.85 -2.42
N GLU A 6 6.35 7.64 -2.50
CA GLU A 6 6.99 7.95 -3.78
C GLU A 6 8.50 7.92 -3.66
N SER A 7 9.14 7.43 -4.70
CA SER A 7 10.57 7.62 -4.96
C SER A 7 10.71 8.65 -6.08
N SER A 8 11.94 8.85 -6.57
CA SER A 8 12.16 9.78 -7.68
C SER A 8 11.43 9.37 -8.96
N THR A 9 11.14 8.08 -9.14
CA THR A 9 10.57 7.56 -10.40
C THR A 9 9.33 6.69 -10.23
N ARG A 10 8.95 6.31 -9.00
CA ARG A 10 7.89 5.34 -8.76
C ARG A 10 6.95 5.78 -7.65
N TYR A 11 5.74 5.22 -7.66
CA TYR A 11 4.78 5.39 -6.57
C TYR A 11 4.38 4.03 -6.01
N TYR A 12 3.88 4.05 -4.77
CA TYR A 12 3.36 2.88 -4.09
C TYR A 12 2.25 3.31 -3.14
N VAL A 13 1.07 2.69 -3.29
CA VAL A 13 -0.10 3.00 -2.46
C VAL A 13 -0.45 1.79 -1.62
N ILE A 14 -0.74 2.04 -0.35
CA ILE A 14 -1.28 1.06 0.58
C ILE A 14 -2.66 1.56 1.00
N HIS A 15 -3.68 0.77 0.73
CA HIS A 15 -5.05 1.12 1.07
C HIS A 15 -5.71 -0.02 1.82
N VAL A 16 -6.25 0.26 3.00
CA VAL A 16 -7.01 -0.72 3.79
C VAL A 16 -8.46 -0.26 3.86
N ASP A 17 -9.37 -1.15 3.51
CA ASP A 17 -10.79 -0.87 3.46
C ASP A 17 -11.58 -2.06 4.02
N VAL A 18 -12.84 -1.82 4.35
CA VAL A 18 -13.77 -2.86 4.78
C VAL A 18 -14.69 -3.17 3.60
N ASP A 19 -14.77 -4.43 3.22
CA ASP A 19 -15.64 -4.84 2.12
C ASP A 19 -17.11 -4.97 2.58
N LEU A 20 -17.98 -5.35 1.65
CA LEU A 20 -19.41 -5.45 1.92
C LEU A 20 -19.77 -6.52 2.95
N LEU A 21 -18.88 -7.49 3.16
CA LEU A 21 -19.07 -8.58 4.12
C LEU A 21 -18.42 -8.28 5.48
N GLY A 22 -17.82 -7.10 5.63
CA GLY A 22 -17.14 -6.73 6.86
C GLY A 22 -15.70 -7.22 6.98
N ASP A 23 -15.15 -7.82 5.92
CA ASP A 23 -13.76 -8.26 5.90
C ASP A 23 -12.84 -7.10 5.56
N LEU A 24 -11.65 -7.10 6.18
CA LEU A 24 -10.63 -6.11 5.89
C LEU A 24 -9.81 -6.54 4.68
N THR A 25 -9.68 -5.64 3.72
CA THR A 25 -8.86 -5.85 2.54
C THR A 25 -7.75 -4.82 2.48
N LEU A 26 -6.53 -5.29 2.23
CA LEU A 26 -5.38 -4.43 1.98
C LEU A 26 -5.07 -4.50 0.50
N ARG A 27 -5.13 -3.36 -0.16
CA ARG A 27 -4.79 -3.25 -1.57
C ARG A 27 -3.50 -2.47 -1.73
N ARG A 28 -2.58 -3.03 -2.50
CA ARG A 28 -1.34 -2.38 -2.86
C ARG A 28 -1.38 -2.03 -4.34
N VAL A 29 -1.05 -0.81 -4.67
CA VAL A 29 -0.97 -0.33 -6.05
C VAL A 29 0.40 0.32 -6.24
N TRP A 30 1.09 -0.04 -7.31
CA TRP A 30 2.42 0.52 -7.56
C TRP A 30 2.68 0.66 -9.06
N GLY A 31 3.61 1.53 -9.39
CA GLY A 31 3.97 1.77 -10.79
C GLY A 31 4.98 2.90 -10.93
N GLY A 32 5.24 3.29 -12.17
CA GLY A 32 6.08 4.44 -12.47
C GLY A 32 5.31 5.73 -12.35
N LEU A 33 5.97 6.79 -11.87
CA LEU A 33 5.38 8.12 -11.86
C LEU A 33 5.10 8.57 -13.30
N GLY A 34 3.89 9.08 -13.53
CA GLY A 34 3.50 9.52 -14.86
C GLY A 34 3.16 8.42 -15.85
N SER A 35 3.26 7.16 -15.46
CA SER A 35 2.91 6.04 -16.32
C SER A 35 1.44 5.68 -16.12
N PRO A 36 0.68 5.41 -17.20
CA PRO A 36 -0.70 4.93 -17.10
C PRO A 36 -0.76 3.46 -16.68
N ARG A 37 0.36 2.75 -16.71
CA ARG A 37 0.43 1.33 -16.33
C ARG A 37 0.80 1.21 -14.86
N GLY A 38 0.18 0.25 -14.19
CA GLY A 38 0.49 -0.08 -12.82
C GLY A 38 0.09 -1.50 -12.52
N ASN A 39 0.48 -1.95 -11.36
CA ASN A 39 0.11 -3.25 -10.83
C ASN A 39 -0.68 -3.07 -9.55
N GLN A 40 -1.45 -4.08 -9.19
CA GLN A 40 -2.12 -4.09 -7.91
C GLN A 40 -2.19 -5.51 -7.36
N LYS A 41 -2.25 -5.60 -6.05
CA LYS A 41 -2.44 -6.86 -5.34
C LYS A 41 -3.32 -6.60 -4.12
N THR A 42 -4.28 -7.47 -3.91
CA THR A 42 -5.22 -7.38 -2.79
C THR A 42 -5.05 -8.60 -1.89
N GLU A 43 -5.07 -8.40 -0.60
CA GLU A 43 -5.06 -9.49 0.39
C GLU A 43 -6.10 -9.23 1.47
N CYS A 44 -6.70 -10.30 1.99
CA CYS A 44 -7.64 -10.23 3.10
C CYS A 44 -6.88 -10.41 4.41
N LEU A 45 -7.20 -9.56 5.39
CA LEU A 45 -6.53 -9.56 6.69
C LEU A 45 -7.55 -9.57 7.81
N THR A 46 -7.17 -10.14 8.94
CA THR A 46 -7.91 -9.95 10.18
C THR A 46 -7.54 -8.58 10.78
N PRO A 47 -8.40 -8.00 11.64
CA PRO A 47 -8.08 -6.72 12.28
C PRO A 47 -6.74 -6.73 13.01
N GLY A 48 -6.37 -7.85 13.62
CA GLY A 48 -5.10 -7.97 14.34
C GLY A 48 -3.86 -8.02 13.45
N GLN A 49 -4.04 -8.26 12.15
CA GLN A 49 -2.93 -8.35 11.20
C GLN A 49 -2.65 -7.04 10.46
N VAL A 50 -3.63 -6.13 10.42
CA VAL A 50 -3.55 -4.93 9.58
C VAL A 50 -2.37 -4.05 9.94
N GLU A 51 -2.24 -3.71 11.21
CA GLU A 51 -1.20 -2.79 11.67
C GLU A 51 0.20 -3.32 11.40
N ALA A 52 0.44 -4.59 11.72
CA ALA A 52 1.72 -5.23 11.49
C ALA A 52 2.05 -5.30 9.99
N ARG A 53 1.06 -5.61 9.16
CA ARG A 53 1.26 -5.71 7.72
C ARG A 53 1.57 -4.36 7.10
N VAL A 54 0.83 -3.32 7.49
CA VAL A 54 1.07 -1.96 7.00
C VAL A 54 2.46 -1.49 7.41
N GLU A 55 2.86 -1.72 8.66
CA GLU A 55 4.18 -1.34 9.16
C GLU A 55 5.29 -2.07 8.40
N GLN A 56 5.10 -3.34 8.11
CA GLN A 56 6.06 -4.13 7.33
C GLN A 56 6.25 -3.53 5.92
N LEU A 57 5.15 -3.18 5.26
CA LEU A 57 5.21 -2.57 3.93
C LEU A 57 5.86 -1.19 3.97
N ALA A 58 5.52 -0.38 4.96
CA ALA A 58 6.12 0.95 5.13
C ALA A 58 7.63 0.86 5.33
N LYS A 59 8.07 -0.10 6.15
CA LYS A 59 9.49 -0.33 6.40
C LYS A 59 10.23 -0.73 5.13
N GLN A 60 9.62 -1.59 4.30
CA GLN A 60 10.19 -1.98 3.02
C GLN A 60 10.30 -0.78 2.07
N ARG A 61 9.28 0.10 2.06
CA ARG A 61 9.31 1.28 1.19
C ARG A 61 10.43 2.23 1.60
N ARG A 62 10.62 2.48 2.89
CA ARG A 62 11.73 3.31 3.38
C ARG A 62 13.07 2.74 2.96
N ARG A 63 13.27 1.44 3.10
CA ARG A 63 14.52 0.77 2.69
C ARG A 63 14.82 0.94 1.21
N ARG A 64 13.79 1.03 0.39
CA ARG A 64 13.94 1.17 -1.06
C ARG A 64 13.96 2.63 -1.51
N GLY A 65 14.10 3.56 -0.58
CA GLY A 65 14.23 4.98 -0.92
C GLY A 65 12.92 5.71 -1.16
N TYR A 66 11.79 5.12 -0.80
CA TYR A 66 10.50 5.81 -0.90
C TYR A 66 10.30 6.72 0.31
N VAL A 67 9.58 7.82 0.07
CA VAL A 67 9.17 8.75 1.11
C VAL A 67 7.63 8.77 1.13
N ARG A 68 7.07 8.77 2.32
CA ARG A 68 5.62 8.86 2.47
C ARG A 68 5.18 10.29 2.23
N ILE A 69 4.22 10.48 1.32
CA ILE A 69 3.68 11.79 0.97
C ILE A 69 2.21 11.98 1.36
N MET A 70 1.51 10.89 1.64
CA MET A 70 0.12 10.98 2.11
C MET A 70 -0.16 9.93 3.18
#